data_62f3290d19641a84d166b39fb17a0b2c
#
_entry.id   62f3290d19641a84d166b39fb17a0b2c
#
_cell.length_a   1.000
_cell.length_b   1.000
_cell.length_c   1.000
_cell.angle_alpha   90.00
_cell.angle_beta   90.00
_cell.angle_gamma   90.00
#
_symmetry.space_group_name_H-M   'P 1'
#
loop_
_entity.id
_entity.type
_entity.pdbx_description
1 polymer ?
#
loop_
_entity_poly.entity_id
_entity_poly.type
_entity_poly.pdbx_seq_one_letter_code
_entity_poly.pdbx_strand_id
1 'polypeptide(L)'
;MKFQCAFIYVAPNCNPDEQRAVIPGQDIDMNVIGCSTYDQAEIAAKEMVEKGCTAIELCAGFGNEGIARIKRAVGDGIAVGAVKFDFHPAFEFKSGDEIFG
;
A
#
# COMPACT_ATOMS: atom_id res chain seq x y z
N MET A 1 -15.70 -15.16 10.97
CA MET A 1 -14.37 -14.50 10.91
C MET A 1 -14.38 -13.42 9.84
N LYS A 2 -13.94 -12.24 10.19
CA LYS A 2 -13.86 -11.15 9.21
C LYS A 2 -12.64 -11.30 8.32
N PHE A 3 -12.79 -10.95 7.06
CA PHE A 3 -11.68 -10.85 6.14
C PHE A 3 -10.90 -9.56 6.41
N GLN A 4 -9.59 -9.67 6.62
CA GLN A 4 -8.73 -8.52 6.81
C GLN A 4 -8.05 -8.19 5.48
N CYS A 5 -8.18 -6.95 5.04
CA CYS A 5 -7.47 -6.46 3.87
C CYS A 5 -6.90 -5.07 4.16
N ALA A 6 -5.99 -4.63 3.32
CA ALA A 6 -5.33 -3.35 3.52
C ALA A 6 -5.27 -2.58 2.20
N PHE A 7 -5.32 -1.27 2.31
CA PHE A 7 -5.04 -0.34 1.23
C PHE A 7 -3.87 0.53 1.68
N ILE A 8 -2.78 0.52 0.92
CA ILE A 8 -1.60 1.31 1.23
C ILE A 8 -1.42 2.35 0.13
N TYR A 9 -1.28 3.61 0.51
CA TYR A 9 -1.01 4.68 -0.45
C TYR A 9 0.29 5.38 -0.13
N VAL A 10 0.87 6.02 -1.13
CA VAL A 10 2.07 6.83 -0.98
C VAL A 10 1.76 8.27 -1.38
N ALA A 11 2.23 9.18 -0.57
CA ALA A 11 2.12 10.61 -0.82
C ALA A 11 3.26 11.33 -0.08
N PRO A 12 3.73 12.48 -0.61
CA PRO A 12 4.74 13.24 0.09
C PRO A 12 4.28 13.60 1.50
N ASN A 13 5.19 13.53 2.46
CA ASN A 13 4.96 13.94 3.85
C ASN A 13 3.96 13.07 4.64
N CYS A 14 3.57 11.91 4.14
CA CYS A 14 2.79 10.97 4.93
C CYS A 14 3.65 10.32 6.00
N ASN A 15 3.03 10.11 7.16
CA ASN A 15 3.63 9.38 8.28
C ASN A 15 2.73 8.16 8.54
N PRO A 16 3.21 6.94 8.39
CA PRO A 16 2.37 5.75 8.55
C PRO A 16 1.83 5.55 9.97
N ASP A 17 2.37 6.24 10.96
CA ASP A 17 1.83 6.21 12.33
C ASP A 17 0.65 7.17 12.49
N GLU A 18 0.56 8.18 11.66
CA GLU A 18 -0.52 9.18 11.69
C GLU A 18 -1.57 8.92 10.61
N GLN A 19 -1.13 8.65 9.38
CA GLN A 19 -2.03 8.35 8.27
C GLN A 19 -2.37 6.87 8.31
N ARG A 20 -3.22 6.52 9.29
CA ARG A 20 -3.67 5.14 9.39
C ARG A 20 -5.08 5.10 10.00
N ALA A 21 -5.89 4.19 9.49
CA ALA A 21 -7.26 4.03 9.94
C ALA A 21 -7.74 2.62 9.62
N VAL A 22 -8.80 2.20 10.30
CA VAL A 22 -9.51 0.98 9.95
C VAL A 22 -10.96 1.38 9.68
N ILE A 23 -11.48 0.94 8.55
CA ILE A 23 -12.90 1.05 8.26
C ILE A 23 -13.49 -0.32 8.60
N PRO A 24 -14.20 -0.43 9.73
CA PRO A 24 -14.75 -1.72 10.13
C PRO A 24 -16.02 -2.04 9.36
N GLY A 25 -16.20 -3.28 9.05
CA GLY A 25 -17.42 -3.77 8.41
C GLY A 25 -17.88 -5.05 9.05
N GLN A 26 -19.01 -5.55 8.62
CA GLN A 26 -19.52 -6.82 9.13
C GLN A 26 -18.66 -7.98 8.64
N ASP A 27 -18.28 -7.97 7.36
CA ASP A 27 -17.57 -9.09 6.73
C ASP A 27 -16.10 -8.78 6.45
N ILE A 28 -15.76 -7.50 6.29
CA ILE A 28 -14.42 -7.05 5.90
C ILE A 28 -14.03 -5.86 6.78
N ASP A 29 -12.79 -5.89 7.28
CA ASP A 29 -12.15 -4.69 7.83
C ASP A 29 -11.15 -4.18 6.80
N MET A 30 -11.29 -2.93 6.40
CA MET A 30 -10.33 -2.29 5.49
C MET A 30 -9.36 -1.46 6.31
N ASN A 31 -8.09 -1.90 6.33
CA ASN A 31 -7.01 -1.15 6.97
C ASN A 31 -6.39 -0.21 5.94
N VAL A 32 -6.22 1.06 6.29
CA VAL A 32 -5.66 2.06 5.37
C VAL A 32 -4.43 2.68 6.01
N ILE A 33 -3.32 2.73 5.27
CA ILE A 33 -2.06 3.32 5.75
C ILE A 33 -1.46 4.16 4.65
N GLY A 34 -1.06 5.39 5.00
CA GLY A 34 -0.35 6.29 4.10
C GLY A 34 1.14 6.35 4.44
N CYS A 35 1.98 6.26 3.41
CA CYS A 35 3.44 6.23 3.55
C CYS A 35 4.06 7.31 2.66
N SER A 36 5.28 7.74 2.99
CA SER A 36 6.00 8.72 2.19
C SER A 36 7.16 8.11 1.40
N THR A 37 7.45 6.84 1.59
CA THR A 37 8.49 6.12 0.84
C THR A 37 8.07 4.67 0.63
N TYR A 38 8.69 4.01 -0.34
CA TYR A 38 8.49 2.57 -0.53
C TYR A 38 9.04 1.75 0.65
N ASP A 39 10.11 2.22 1.29
CA ASP A 39 10.63 1.53 2.48
C ASP A 39 9.59 1.48 3.59
N GLN A 40 8.91 2.60 3.85
CA GLN A 40 7.82 2.64 4.82
C GLN A 40 6.66 1.75 4.40
N ALA A 41 6.35 1.73 3.10
CA ALA A 41 5.26 0.90 2.58
C ALA A 41 5.55 -0.59 2.73
N GLU A 42 6.80 -1.01 2.54
CA GLU A 42 7.19 -2.41 2.78
C GLU A 42 7.00 -2.80 4.25
N ILE A 43 7.38 -1.92 5.16
CA ILE A 43 7.19 -2.16 6.60
C ILE A 43 5.70 -2.24 6.92
N ALA A 44 4.90 -1.32 6.39
CA ALA A 44 3.46 -1.30 6.60
C ALA A 44 2.79 -2.56 6.05
N ALA A 45 3.21 -3.01 4.87
CA ALA A 45 2.67 -4.22 4.25
C ALA A 45 2.96 -5.46 5.11
N LYS A 46 4.18 -5.59 5.63
CA LYS A 46 4.54 -6.69 6.52
C LYS A 46 3.73 -6.65 7.81
N GLU A 47 3.51 -5.47 8.36
CA GLU A 47 2.67 -5.29 9.54
C GLU A 47 1.24 -5.78 9.28
N MET A 48 0.69 -5.46 8.11
CA MET A 48 -0.66 -5.89 7.75
C MET A 48 -0.76 -7.39 7.58
N VAL A 49 0.27 -8.01 7.01
CA VAL A 49 0.33 -9.48 6.93
C VAL A 49 0.32 -10.10 8.32
N GLU A 50 1.08 -9.56 9.26
CA GLU A 50 1.08 -10.03 10.65
C GLU A 50 -0.28 -9.85 11.32
N LYS A 51 -1.02 -8.82 10.95
CA LYS A 51 -2.38 -8.57 11.45
C LYS A 51 -3.40 -9.56 10.88
N GLY A 52 -3.05 -10.28 9.82
CA GLY A 52 -3.91 -11.27 9.20
C GLY A 52 -4.43 -10.89 7.81
N CYS A 53 -3.94 -9.79 7.24
CA CYS A 53 -4.33 -9.41 5.88
C CYS A 53 -3.73 -10.39 4.86
N THR A 54 -4.57 -10.88 3.97
CA THR A 54 -4.14 -11.74 2.86
C THR A 54 -4.32 -11.06 1.51
N ALA A 55 -4.85 -9.85 1.50
CA ALA A 55 -5.00 -9.03 0.31
C ALA A 55 -4.57 -7.61 0.62
N ILE A 56 -3.71 -7.07 -0.23
CA ILE A 56 -3.19 -5.71 -0.12
C ILE A 56 -3.39 -5.02 -1.44
N GLU A 57 -4.05 -3.86 -1.40
CA GLU A 57 -4.26 -3.02 -2.56
C GLU A 57 -3.37 -1.79 -2.45
N LEU A 58 -2.78 -1.39 -3.56
CA LEU A 58 -1.88 -0.25 -3.61
C LEU A 58 -2.50 0.86 -4.46
N CYS A 59 -2.28 2.10 -4.07
CA CYS A 59 -2.78 3.23 -4.84
C CYS A 59 -1.97 3.43 -6.12
N ALA A 60 -2.51 4.26 -7.02
CA ALA A 60 -1.87 4.58 -8.30
C ALA A 60 -0.56 5.36 -8.15
N GLY A 61 -0.22 5.81 -6.95
CA GLY A 61 1.07 6.41 -6.64
C GLY A 61 2.23 5.42 -6.68
N PHE A 62 1.96 4.11 -6.60
CA PHE A 62 3.01 3.10 -6.76
C PHE A 62 3.30 2.89 -8.24
N GLY A 63 4.56 3.07 -8.63
CA GLY A 63 5.01 2.69 -9.96
C GLY A 63 5.21 1.18 -10.05
N ASN A 64 5.61 0.70 -11.22
CA ASN A 64 5.80 -0.75 -11.44
C ASN A 64 6.82 -1.35 -10.47
N GLU A 65 7.91 -0.65 -10.22
CA GLU A 65 8.93 -1.11 -9.28
C GLU A 65 8.39 -1.10 -7.85
N GLY A 66 7.60 -0.09 -7.49
CA GLY A 66 6.98 -0.03 -6.17
C GLY A 66 6.06 -1.22 -5.92
N ILE A 67 5.24 -1.57 -6.92
CA ILE A 67 4.36 -2.75 -6.84
C ILE A 67 5.19 -4.02 -6.65
N ALA A 68 6.24 -4.17 -7.44
CA ALA A 68 7.14 -5.33 -7.35
C ALA A 68 7.80 -5.43 -5.98
N ARG A 69 8.23 -4.30 -5.41
CA ARG A 69 8.83 -4.26 -4.07
C ARG A 69 7.86 -4.77 -3.01
N ILE A 70 6.61 -4.33 -3.05
CA ILE A 70 5.61 -4.79 -2.08
C ILE A 70 5.35 -6.29 -2.24
N LYS A 71 5.22 -6.75 -3.48
CA LYS A 71 5.00 -8.18 -3.73
C LYS A 71 6.15 -9.03 -3.19
N ARG A 72 7.39 -8.59 -3.38
CA ARG A 72 8.56 -9.30 -2.83
C ARG A 72 8.58 -9.25 -1.30
N ALA A 73 8.20 -8.11 -0.71
CA ALA A 73 8.24 -7.92 0.74
C ALA A 73 7.27 -8.85 1.47
N VAL A 74 6.09 -9.07 0.93
CA VAL A 74 5.06 -9.89 1.58
C VAL A 74 5.14 -11.37 1.21
N GLY A 75 5.79 -11.70 0.12
CA GLY A 75 6.02 -13.08 -0.30
C GLY A 75 4.78 -13.76 -0.86
N ASP A 76 4.87 -15.08 -0.96
CA ASP A 76 3.79 -15.90 -1.50
C ASP A 76 2.61 -15.99 -0.54
N GLY A 77 1.44 -16.24 -1.09
CA GLY A 77 0.23 -16.40 -0.29
C GLY A 77 -0.52 -15.10 0.00
N ILE A 78 0.07 -13.95 -0.34
CA ILE A 78 -0.57 -12.64 -0.17
C ILE A 78 -0.89 -12.09 -1.56
N ALA A 79 -2.16 -11.76 -1.78
CA ALA A 79 -2.58 -11.12 -3.02
C ALA A 79 -2.19 -9.63 -2.97
N VAL A 80 -1.50 -9.16 -4.00
CA VAL A 80 -1.15 -7.75 -4.13
C VAL A 80 -1.75 -7.24 -5.44
N GLY A 81 -2.61 -6.24 -5.33
CA GLY A 81 -3.22 -5.58 -6.48
C GLY A 81 -2.92 -4.10 -6.45
N ALA A 82 -3.11 -3.43 -7.57
CA ALA A 82 -2.85 -2.00 -7.65
C ALA A 82 -3.73 -1.33 -8.69
N VAL A 83 -4.10 -0.09 -8.42
CA VAL A 83 -4.57 0.81 -9.46
C VAL A 83 -3.32 1.27 -10.20
N LYS A 84 -3.34 1.19 -11.52
CA LYS A 84 -2.14 1.43 -12.32
C LYS A 84 -2.26 2.73 -13.13
N PHE A 85 -1.36 3.65 -12.85
CA PHE A 85 -1.13 4.82 -13.70
C PHE A 85 0.28 4.71 -14.24
N ASP A 86 0.49 5.08 -15.50
CA ASP A 86 1.84 5.15 -16.07
C ASP A 86 2.63 6.31 -15.43
N PHE A 87 1.94 7.42 -15.19
CA PHE A 87 2.45 8.58 -14.49
C PHE A 87 1.28 9.24 -13.77
N HIS A 88 1.56 9.92 -12.69
CA HIS A 88 0.51 10.44 -11.81
C HIS A 88 0.33 11.94 -11.97
N PRO A 89 -0.90 12.43 -12.25
CA PRO A 89 -1.13 13.87 -12.43
C PRO A 89 -0.75 14.71 -11.20
N ALA A 90 -0.90 14.17 -10.00
CA ALA A 90 -0.56 14.89 -8.77
C ALA A 90 0.95 14.99 -8.55
N PHE A 91 1.76 14.23 -9.29
CA PHE A 91 3.21 14.20 -9.16
C PHE A 91 3.89 14.77 -10.41
N GLU A 92 3.28 15.77 -11.01
CA GLU A 92 3.79 16.41 -12.23
C GLU A 92 3.96 15.41 -13.37
N PHE A 93 3.04 14.44 -13.46
CA PHE A 93 3.05 13.37 -14.46
C PHE A 93 4.29 12.50 -14.39
N LYS A 94 4.88 12.35 -13.19
CA LYS A 94 5.97 11.41 -12.96
C LYS A 94 5.41 10.09 -12.45
N SER A 95 6.19 9.03 -12.62
CA SER A 95 5.90 7.74 -12.00
C SER A 95 6.25 7.80 -10.50
N GLY A 96 5.51 7.05 -9.68
CA GLY A 96 5.87 6.89 -8.28
C GLY A 96 7.27 6.31 -8.09
N ASP A 97 7.78 5.54 -9.05
CA ASP A 97 9.14 4.99 -8.98
C ASP A 97 10.21 6.08 -8.97
N GLU A 98 9.93 7.23 -9.61
CA GLU A 98 10.86 8.37 -9.63
C GLU A 98 10.87 9.14 -8.31
N ILE A 99 9.82 9.03 -7.51
CA ILE A 99 9.61 9.88 -6.33
C ILE A 99 9.80 9.11 -5.02
N PHE A 100 9.26 7.90 -4.95
CA PHE A 100 9.16 7.16 -3.69
C PHE A 100 10.14 5.99 -3.57
N GLY A 101 10.82 5.69 -4.66
CA GLY A 101 11.76 4.57 -4.76
C GLY A 101 13.10 4.75 -4.04
#